data_ba6d92dc2c1636b44038720c13c520ba
#
_entry.id   ba6d92dc2c1636b44038720c13c520ba
#
_cell.length_a   1.000
_cell.length_b   1.000
_cell.length_c   1.000
_cell.angle_alpha   90.00
_cell.angle_beta   90.00
_cell.angle_gamma   90.00
#
_symmetry.space_group_name_H-M   'P 1'
#
loop_
_entity.id
_entity.type
_entity.pdbx_description
1 polymer ?
#
loop_
_entity_poly.entity_id
_entity_poly.type
_entity_poly.pdbx_seq_one_letter_code
_entity_poly.pdbx_strand_id
1 'polypeptide(L)'
;MLFHLSIEADNPQRMAQFFAEVWGGEALPFPSVTPGSWVALSGDDRGTIIEIYPRGTEIHAAAGDADAVGVRVAPHRHNATHMAIATAKSEADIYALCDRYGYAAKYRKRGGVFGVIEIFAEDCQMIEVLTDEMQREYTGAVTIENWKMMLKAQGLPEAA
;
A
#
# COMPACT_ATOMS: atom_id res chain seq x y z
N MET A 1 5.75 -13.57 -2.86
CA MET A 1 6.26 -12.65 -1.82
C MET A 1 6.53 -11.31 -2.50
N LEU A 2 6.02 -10.20 -1.97
CA LEU A 2 6.28 -8.85 -2.48
C LEU A 2 7.33 -8.20 -1.57
N PHE A 3 8.42 -7.68 -2.11
CA PHE A 3 9.47 -6.98 -1.36
C PHE A 3 9.24 -5.47 -1.33
N HIS A 4 8.90 -4.88 -2.47
CA HIS A 4 8.58 -3.46 -2.53
C HIS A 4 7.44 -3.15 -3.50
N LEU A 5 6.89 -1.99 -3.30
CA LEU A 5 5.90 -1.34 -4.17
C LEU A 5 6.26 0.14 -4.26
N SER A 6 6.02 0.75 -5.41
CA SER A 6 6.19 2.18 -5.61
C SER A 6 4.82 2.85 -5.77
N ILE A 7 4.66 4.00 -5.15
CA ILE A 7 3.46 4.86 -5.27
C ILE A 7 3.85 6.32 -5.46
N GLU A 8 2.87 7.13 -5.83
CA GLU A 8 3.02 8.58 -5.91
C GLU A 8 2.32 9.28 -4.74
N ALA A 9 2.87 10.41 -4.28
CA ALA A 9 2.26 11.25 -3.26
C ALA A 9 2.47 12.75 -3.55
N ASP A 10 1.54 13.58 -3.09
CA ASP A 10 1.68 15.04 -3.11
C ASP A 10 2.82 15.47 -2.17
N ASN A 11 2.97 14.78 -1.04
CA ASN A 11 4.07 14.94 -0.11
C ASN A 11 4.73 13.59 0.19
N PRO A 12 5.75 13.16 -0.59
CA PRO A 12 6.42 11.87 -0.42
C PRO A 12 7.01 11.65 0.98
N GLN A 13 7.60 12.69 1.58
CA GLN A 13 8.15 12.60 2.94
C GLN A 13 7.06 12.26 3.96
N ARG A 14 5.96 13.00 3.94
CA ARG A 14 4.85 12.81 4.86
C ARG A 14 4.20 11.44 4.67
N MET A 15 4.06 10.99 3.43
CA MET A 15 3.52 9.67 3.11
C MET A 15 4.46 8.56 3.60
N ALA A 16 5.78 8.69 3.40
CA ALA A 16 6.77 7.74 3.91
C ALA A 16 6.73 7.66 5.44
N GLN A 17 6.64 8.80 6.12
CA GLN A 17 6.49 8.86 7.58
C GLN A 17 5.22 8.16 8.06
N PHE A 18 4.10 8.32 7.37
CA PHE A 18 2.86 7.62 7.68
C PHE A 18 3.06 6.08 7.64
N PHE A 19 3.62 5.54 6.56
CA PHE A 19 3.89 4.10 6.45
C PHE A 19 4.89 3.62 7.49
N ALA A 20 5.96 4.36 7.72
CA ALA A 20 6.94 4.04 8.75
C ALA A 20 6.27 3.96 10.13
N GLU A 21 5.39 4.90 10.48
CA GLU A 21 4.66 4.86 11.74
C GLU A 21 3.65 3.69 11.80
N VAL A 22 2.97 3.33 10.69
CA VAL A 22 2.10 2.15 10.64
C VAL A 22 2.86 0.88 11.00
N TRP A 23 4.10 0.75 10.52
CA TRP A 23 4.96 -0.42 10.75
C TRP A 23 5.78 -0.36 12.04
N GLY A 24 6.06 0.85 12.56
CA GLY A 24 7.07 1.06 13.59
C GLY A 24 8.50 1.03 13.02
N GLY A 25 8.62 1.34 11.72
CA GLY A 25 9.87 1.39 10.95
C GLY A 25 10.43 2.80 10.79
N GLU A 26 11.08 3.07 9.66
CA GLU A 26 11.79 4.32 9.40
C GLU A 26 11.49 4.88 8.01
N ALA A 27 11.42 6.21 7.89
CA ALA A 27 11.27 6.93 6.63
C ALA A 27 12.55 7.68 6.28
N LEU A 28 13.08 7.45 5.08
CA LEU A 28 14.34 8.04 4.62
C LEU A 28 14.20 8.65 3.22
N PRO A 29 15.05 9.64 2.86
CA PRO A 29 15.14 10.12 1.47
C PRO A 29 15.54 9.01 0.50
N PHE A 30 14.93 9.00 -0.68
CA PHE A 30 15.22 8.04 -1.73
C PHE A 30 15.47 8.74 -3.08
N PRO A 31 16.68 9.30 -3.31
CA PRO A 31 16.94 10.13 -4.49
C PRO A 31 17.22 9.36 -5.79
N SER A 32 17.21 8.01 -5.77
CA SER A 32 17.75 7.18 -6.83
C SER A 32 17.05 7.33 -8.20
N VAL A 33 15.72 7.51 -8.24
CA VAL A 33 14.93 7.57 -9.48
C VAL A 33 14.56 9.01 -9.83
N THR A 34 14.04 9.75 -8.85
CA THR A 34 13.69 11.17 -9.05
C THR A 34 13.93 11.96 -7.76
N PRO A 35 14.43 13.21 -7.86
CA PRO A 35 14.59 14.07 -6.70
C PRO A 35 13.28 14.28 -5.94
N GLY A 36 13.35 14.29 -4.61
CA GLY A 36 12.20 14.48 -3.74
C GLY A 36 11.45 13.19 -3.38
N SER A 37 11.94 12.04 -3.84
CA SER A 37 11.41 10.73 -3.44
C SER A 37 11.85 10.34 -2.03
N TRP A 38 11.02 9.53 -1.41
CA TRP A 38 11.24 8.97 -0.08
C TRP A 38 10.96 7.48 -0.07
N VAL A 39 11.44 6.79 0.95
CA VAL A 39 11.16 5.38 1.19
C VAL A 39 10.73 5.18 2.63
N ALA A 40 9.72 4.34 2.83
CA ALA A 40 9.36 3.80 4.12
C ALA A 40 9.89 2.37 4.22
N LEU A 41 10.68 2.11 5.26
CA LEU A 41 11.23 0.79 5.57
C LEU A 41 10.46 0.21 6.75
N SER A 42 9.98 -1.03 6.62
CA SER A 42 9.25 -1.70 7.70
C SER A 42 10.15 -2.12 8.85
N GLY A 43 11.44 -2.35 8.59
CA GLY A 43 12.39 -2.89 9.56
C GLY A 43 12.23 -4.40 9.80
N ASP A 44 11.47 -5.11 8.96
CA ASP A 44 11.32 -6.55 9.01
C ASP A 44 12.57 -7.29 8.47
N ASP A 45 12.60 -8.61 8.60
CA ASP A 45 13.69 -9.47 8.11
C ASP A 45 13.64 -9.75 6.61
N ARG A 46 12.70 -9.16 5.90
CA ARG A 46 12.46 -9.35 4.45
C ARG A 46 12.88 -8.14 3.62
N GLY A 47 13.18 -7.02 4.26
CA GLY A 47 13.49 -5.77 3.59
C GLY A 47 12.27 -5.17 2.87
N THR A 48 11.08 -5.31 3.48
CA THR A 48 9.85 -4.74 2.93
C THR A 48 9.91 -3.22 2.95
N ILE A 49 9.73 -2.60 1.78
CA ILE A 49 9.75 -1.14 1.63
C ILE A 49 8.61 -0.65 0.74
N ILE A 50 8.24 0.61 0.91
CA ILE A 50 7.43 1.37 -0.05
C ILE A 50 8.24 2.58 -0.50
N GLU A 51 8.46 2.67 -1.81
CA GLU A 51 9.07 3.83 -2.44
C GLU A 51 7.98 4.85 -2.78
N ILE A 52 8.18 6.09 -2.40
CA ILE A 52 7.19 7.15 -2.61
C ILE A 52 7.81 8.23 -3.48
N TYR A 53 7.26 8.36 -4.67
CA TYR A 53 7.67 9.36 -5.65
C TYR A 53 6.78 10.61 -5.58
N PRO A 54 7.31 11.78 -5.96
CA PRO A 54 6.45 12.96 -6.16
C PRO A 54 5.37 12.69 -7.21
N ARG A 55 4.13 13.10 -6.93
CA ARG A 55 2.98 12.86 -7.81
C ARG A 55 3.24 13.37 -9.23
N GLY A 56 2.87 12.59 -10.25
CA GLY A 56 3.21 12.80 -11.64
C GLY A 56 4.60 12.28 -12.01
N THR A 57 5.09 11.23 -11.33
CA THR A 57 6.29 10.50 -11.72
C THR A 57 5.90 9.20 -12.41
N GLU A 58 6.29 9.02 -13.65
CA GLU A 58 6.21 7.75 -14.38
C GLU A 58 7.59 7.10 -14.45
N ILE A 59 7.63 5.77 -14.35
CA ILE A 59 8.86 5.01 -14.50
C ILE A 59 8.92 4.49 -15.94
N HIS A 60 9.93 4.95 -16.68
CA HIS A 60 10.13 4.58 -18.07
C HIS A 60 11.37 3.70 -18.23
N ALA A 61 11.29 2.73 -19.13
CA ALA A 61 12.45 1.96 -19.53
C ALA A 61 13.46 2.86 -20.25
N ALA A 62 14.73 2.75 -19.88
CA ALA A 62 15.82 3.39 -20.61
C ALA A 62 16.36 2.47 -21.72
N ALA A 63 17.16 3.03 -22.62
CA ALA A 63 17.76 2.26 -23.70
C ALA A 63 18.96 1.43 -23.22
N GLY A 64 19.15 0.24 -23.80
CA GLY A 64 20.26 -0.67 -23.49
C GLY A 64 20.21 -1.18 -22.05
N ASP A 65 21.35 -1.19 -21.38
CA ASP A 65 21.52 -1.70 -20.01
C ASP A 65 21.38 -0.59 -18.93
N ALA A 66 20.86 0.57 -19.31
CA ALA A 66 20.64 1.66 -18.35
C ALA A 66 19.42 1.38 -17.47
N ASP A 67 19.48 1.84 -16.21
CA ASP A 67 18.37 1.75 -15.25
C ASP A 67 17.15 2.53 -15.73
N ALA A 68 15.97 2.12 -15.28
CA ALA A 68 14.73 2.84 -15.51
C ALA A 68 14.81 4.27 -14.97
N VAL A 69 14.15 5.20 -15.65
CA VAL A 69 14.18 6.62 -15.33
C VAL A 69 12.82 7.14 -14.90
N GLY A 70 12.82 8.05 -13.94
CA GLY A 70 11.62 8.79 -13.53
C GLY A 70 11.37 9.96 -14.48
N VAL A 71 10.20 9.99 -15.08
CA VAL A 71 9.74 11.08 -15.98
C VAL A 71 8.61 11.84 -15.31
N ARG A 72 8.69 13.17 -15.32
CA ARG A 72 7.63 14.03 -14.77
C ARG A 72 6.54 14.27 -15.81
N VAL A 73 5.31 13.92 -15.46
CA VAL A 73 4.12 14.10 -16.30
C VAL A 73 3.03 14.85 -15.55
N ALA A 74 1.93 15.15 -16.23
CA ALA A 74 0.75 15.72 -15.59
C ALA A 74 0.19 14.73 -14.54
N PRO A 75 -0.02 15.16 -13.29
CA PRO A 75 -0.39 14.25 -12.22
C PRO A 75 -1.82 13.70 -12.38
N HIS A 76 -2.01 12.41 -12.07
CA HIS A 76 -3.29 11.79 -11.84
C HIS A 76 -3.52 11.58 -10.35
N ARG A 77 -4.71 11.91 -9.84
CA ARG A 77 -4.99 11.72 -8.41
C ARG A 77 -5.56 10.34 -8.09
N HIS A 78 -6.38 9.79 -8.95
CA HIS A 78 -7.03 8.51 -8.71
C HIS A 78 -6.51 7.44 -9.68
N ASN A 79 -6.16 6.30 -9.15
CA ASN A 79 -5.73 5.13 -9.91
C ASN A 79 -6.21 3.85 -9.22
N ALA A 80 -5.97 2.70 -9.83
CA ALA A 80 -6.33 1.40 -9.27
C ALA A 80 -5.30 0.85 -8.28
N THR A 81 -4.14 1.49 -8.16
CA THR A 81 -3.09 1.02 -7.26
C THR A 81 -3.54 1.22 -5.82
N HIS A 82 -3.71 0.11 -5.12
CA HIS A 82 -3.93 0.10 -3.68
C HIS A 82 -3.21 -1.11 -3.08
N MET A 83 -3.04 -1.11 -1.79
CA MET A 83 -2.30 -2.15 -1.10
C MET A 83 -2.94 -2.50 0.22
N ALA A 84 -2.80 -3.75 0.62
CA ALA A 84 -3.10 -4.21 1.95
C ALA A 84 -1.78 -4.45 2.69
N ILE A 85 -1.62 -3.83 3.87
CA ILE A 85 -0.41 -3.92 4.68
C ILE A 85 -0.73 -4.35 6.10
N ALA A 86 0.15 -5.16 6.66
CA ALA A 86 0.06 -5.62 8.04
C ALA A 86 0.55 -4.55 9.02
N THR A 87 0.01 -4.56 10.25
CA THR A 87 0.54 -3.79 11.38
C THR A 87 0.40 -4.58 12.68
N ALA A 88 1.31 -4.37 13.61
CA ALA A 88 1.20 -4.84 14.99
C ALA A 88 0.42 -3.85 15.89
N LYS A 89 0.04 -2.68 15.36
CA LYS A 89 -0.74 -1.67 16.11
C LYS A 89 -2.19 -2.09 16.25
N SER A 90 -2.85 -1.57 17.30
CA SER A 90 -4.28 -1.73 17.47
C SER A 90 -5.06 -0.89 16.46
N GLU A 91 -6.33 -1.23 16.25
CA GLU A 91 -7.24 -0.44 15.42
C GLU A 91 -7.34 1.02 15.92
N ALA A 92 -7.42 1.22 17.24
CA ALA A 92 -7.47 2.55 17.84
C ALA A 92 -6.21 3.38 17.55
N ASP A 93 -5.02 2.74 17.58
CA ASP A 93 -3.76 3.42 17.25
C ASP A 93 -3.72 3.84 15.78
N ILE A 94 -4.25 3.02 14.89
CA ILE A 94 -4.32 3.35 13.45
C ILE A 94 -5.28 4.51 13.20
N TYR A 95 -6.44 4.55 13.86
CA TYR A 95 -7.33 5.71 13.75
C TYR A 95 -6.68 6.97 14.30
N ALA A 96 -6.05 6.91 15.46
CA ALA A 96 -5.33 8.05 16.04
C ALA A 96 -4.18 8.53 15.11
N LEU A 97 -3.50 7.60 14.44
CA LEU A 97 -2.50 7.92 13.43
C LEU A 97 -3.13 8.64 12.23
N CYS A 98 -4.21 8.12 11.67
CA CYS A 98 -4.93 8.74 10.56
C CYS A 98 -5.41 10.15 10.88
N ASP A 99 -5.94 10.37 12.09
CA ASP A 99 -6.37 11.69 12.55
C ASP A 99 -5.21 12.71 12.56
N ARG A 100 -4.00 12.29 13.04
CA ARG A 100 -2.81 13.17 13.03
C ARG A 100 -2.34 13.52 11.61
N TYR A 101 -2.53 12.60 10.67
CA TYR A 101 -2.20 12.82 9.25
C TYR A 101 -3.34 13.46 8.46
N GLY A 102 -4.54 13.61 9.04
CA GLY A 102 -5.72 14.12 8.33
C GLY A 102 -6.20 13.18 7.22
N TYR A 103 -5.98 11.87 7.37
CA TYR A 103 -6.41 10.86 6.41
C TYR A 103 -7.74 10.24 6.82
N ALA A 104 -8.70 10.19 5.90
CA ALA A 104 -9.97 9.52 6.15
C ALA A 104 -9.75 8.01 6.32
N ALA A 105 -10.28 7.44 7.41
CA ALA A 105 -10.15 6.03 7.72
C ALA A 105 -11.47 5.44 8.20
N LYS A 106 -11.75 4.19 7.82
CA LYS A 106 -12.96 3.48 8.26
C LYS A 106 -12.77 1.98 8.20
N TYR A 107 -13.37 1.27 9.17
CA TYR A 107 -13.44 -0.19 9.11
C TYR A 107 -14.34 -0.65 7.96
N ARG A 108 -13.90 -1.71 7.28
CA ARG A 108 -14.68 -2.43 6.27
C ARG A 108 -14.57 -3.92 6.48
N LYS A 109 -15.70 -4.64 6.34
CA LYS A 109 -15.72 -6.11 6.29
C LYS A 109 -15.85 -6.52 4.83
N ARG A 110 -14.76 -6.95 4.22
CA ARG A 110 -14.73 -7.34 2.79
C ARG A 110 -15.49 -8.66 2.60
N GLY A 111 -16.52 -8.61 1.74
CA GLY A 111 -17.36 -9.78 1.46
C GLY A 111 -18.04 -10.41 2.70
N GLY A 112 -18.07 -9.72 3.82
CA GLY A 112 -18.51 -10.28 5.09
C GLY A 112 -17.51 -11.25 5.73
N VAL A 113 -16.29 -11.39 5.18
CA VAL A 113 -15.34 -12.44 5.52
C VAL A 113 -14.18 -11.94 6.37
N PHE A 114 -13.47 -10.89 5.95
CA PHE A 114 -12.35 -10.32 6.69
C PHE A 114 -12.43 -8.81 6.84
N GLY A 115 -11.90 -8.30 7.96
CA GLY A 115 -11.84 -6.88 8.25
C GLY A 115 -10.63 -6.20 7.64
N VAL A 116 -10.76 -4.91 7.33
CA VAL A 116 -9.66 -4.00 6.98
C VAL A 116 -9.97 -2.61 7.52
N ILE A 117 -8.94 -1.81 7.80
CA ILE A 117 -9.06 -0.38 7.97
C ILE A 117 -8.74 0.27 6.63
N GLU A 118 -9.77 0.70 5.91
CA GLU A 118 -9.67 1.39 4.62
C GLU A 118 -9.31 2.84 4.86
N ILE A 119 -8.19 3.29 4.32
CA ILE A 119 -7.65 4.64 4.47
C ILE A 119 -7.51 5.27 3.09
N PHE A 120 -7.92 6.53 2.98
CA PHE A 120 -7.65 7.35 1.79
C PHE A 120 -6.64 8.45 2.16
N ALA A 121 -5.36 8.14 1.93
CA ALA A 121 -4.29 9.11 2.11
C ALA A 121 -4.31 10.13 0.97
N GLU A 122 -4.13 11.42 1.32
CA GLU A 122 -4.20 12.55 0.38
C GLU A 122 -5.49 12.55 -0.48
N ASP A 123 -6.60 12.01 0.05
CA ASP A 123 -7.92 11.88 -0.60
C ASP A 123 -7.91 11.07 -1.93
N CYS A 124 -6.85 10.33 -2.23
CA CYS A 124 -6.74 9.60 -3.50
C CYS A 124 -6.01 8.27 -3.43
N GLN A 125 -5.05 8.07 -2.50
CA GLN A 125 -4.33 6.82 -2.36
C GLN A 125 -5.03 5.92 -1.36
N MET A 126 -5.64 4.85 -1.86
CA MET A 126 -6.26 3.83 -1.00
C MET A 126 -5.20 2.92 -0.38
N ILE A 127 -5.32 2.70 0.92
CA ILE A 127 -4.49 1.79 1.71
C ILE A 127 -5.43 0.98 2.61
N GLU A 128 -5.25 -0.32 2.68
CA GLU A 128 -5.93 -1.19 3.63
C GLU A 128 -4.93 -1.63 4.71
N VAL A 129 -5.17 -1.23 5.95
CA VAL A 129 -4.32 -1.65 7.08
C VAL A 129 -5.00 -2.79 7.82
N LEU A 130 -4.25 -3.86 8.07
CA LEU A 130 -4.71 -5.07 8.73
C LEU A 130 -4.01 -5.24 10.09
N THR A 131 -4.78 -5.18 11.17
CA THR A 131 -4.33 -5.57 12.51
C THR A 131 -4.09 -7.08 12.58
N ASP A 132 -3.49 -7.57 13.66
CA ASP A 132 -3.22 -9.02 13.83
C ASP A 132 -4.49 -9.88 13.66
N GLU A 133 -5.65 -9.42 14.11
CA GLU A 133 -6.91 -10.15 13.94
C GLU A 133 -7.35 -10.16 12.48
N MET A 134 -7.31 -9.00 11.82
CA MET A 134 -7.66 -8.86 10.41
C MET A 134 -6.73 -9.67 9.50
N GLN A 135 -5.42 -9.75 9.83
CA GLN A 135 -4.46 -10.61 9.13
C GLN A 135 -4.82 -12.08 9.21
N ARG A 136 -5.23 -12.55 10.40
CA ARG A 136 -5.68 -13.94 10.58
C ARG A 136 -6.95 -14.22 9.76
N GLU A 137 -7.92 -13.32 9.79
CA GLU A 137 -9.13 -13.43 8.96
C GLU A 137 -8.77 -13.46 7.47
N TYR A 138 -7.92 -12.53 7.02
CA TYR A 138 -7.49 -12.43 5.63
C TYR A 138 -6.82 -13.71 5.14
N THR A 139 -5.81 -14.18 5.87
CA THR A 139 -5.06 -15.39 5.48
C THR A 139 -5.90 -16.66 5.52
N GLY A 140 -6.91 -16.72 6.40
CA GLY A 140 -7.87 -17.81 6.44
C GLY A 140 -8.90 -17.77 5.30
N ALA A 141 -9.22 -16.58 4.81
CA ALA A 141 -10.23 -16.38 3.77
C ALA A 141 -9.66 -16.38 2.34
N VAL A 142 -8.52 -15.70 2.14
CA VAL A 142 -7.92 -15.49 0.82
C VAL A 142 -6.96 -16.63 0.49
N THR A 143 -7.55 -17.78 0.16
CA THR A 143 -6.82 -18.96 -0.33
C THR A 143 -7.25 -19.30 -1.75
N ILE A 144 -6.44 -20.05 -2.47
CA ILE A 144 -6.78 -20.53 -3.82
C ILE A 144 -8.08 -21.34 -3.80
N GLU A 145 -8.23 -22.20 -2.82
CA GLU A 145 -9.40 -23.07 -2.65
C GLU A 145 -10.68 -22.25 -2.42
N ASN A 146 -10.63 -21.31 -1.47
CA ASN A 146 -11.77 -20.46 -1.16
C ASN A 146 -12.14 -19.57 -2.35
N TRP A 147 -11.15 -19.07 -3.09
CA TRP A 147 -11.38 -18.26 -4.29
C TRP A 147 -12.09 -19.08 -5.38
N LYS A 148 -11.63 -20.29 -5.64
CA LYS A 148 -12.30 -21.22 -6.58
C LYS A 148 -13.72 -21.56 -6.14
N MET A 149 -13.94 -21.83 -4.86
CA MET A 149 -15.30 -22.09 -4.34
C MET A 149 -16.22 -20.87 -4.56
N MET A 150 -15.72 -19.68 -4.32
CA MET A 150 -16.47 -18.44 -4.55
C MET A 150 -16.85 -18.26 -6.04
N LEU A 151 -15.90 -18.44 -6.95
CA LEU A 151 -16.15 -18.36 -8.40
C LEU A 151 -17.23 -19.37 -8.83
N LYS A 152 -17.11 -20.61 -8.38
CA LYS A 152 -18.09 -21.67 -8.64
C LYS A 152 -19.48 -21.32 -8.12
N ALA A 153 -19.57 -20.76 -6.90
CA ALA A 153 -20.84 -20.34 -6.31
C ALA A 153 -21.50 -19.19 -7.11
N GLN A 154 -20.71 -18.37 -7.79
CA GLN A 154 -21.19 -17.29 -8.67
C GLN A 154 -21.42 -17.74 -10.13
N GLY A 155 -21.19 -19.00 -10.48
CA GLY A 155 -21.31 -19.52 -11.84
C GLY A 155 -20.23 -18.96 -12.79
N LEU A 156 -19.10 -18.47 -12.24
CA LEU A 156 -17.97 -17.97 -13.00
C LEU A 156 -16.97 -19.10 -13.29
N PRO A 157 -16.27 -19.07 -14.45
CA PRO A 157 -15.25 -20.09 -14.76
C PRO A 157 -14.10 -20.03 -13.78
N GLU A 158 -13.66 -21.17 -13.29
CA GLU A 158 -12.35 -21.33 -12.72
C GLU A 158 -11.35 -21.14 -13.87
N ALA A 159 -10.42 -20.18 -13.77
CA ALA A 159 -9.53 -19.74 -14.86
C ALA A 159 -9.05 -20.88 -15.78
N ALA A 160 -8.87 -20.54 -17.05
CA ALA A 160 -8.31 -21.43 -18.07
C ALA A 160 -6.82 -21.71 -17.78
#